data_14935420e0c052b141dd670ecf365471
#
_entry.id   14935420e0c052b141dd670ecf365471
#
_cell.length_a   1.000
_cell.length_b   1.000
_cell.length_c   1.000
_cell.angle_alpha   90.00
_cell.angle_beta   90.00
_cell.angle_gamma   90.00
#
_symmetry.space_group_name_H-M   'P 1'
#
loop_
_entity.id
_entity.type
_entity.pdbx_description
1 polymer ?
#
loop_
_entity_poly.entity_id
_entity_poly.type
_entity_poly.pdbx_seq_one_letter_code
_entity_poly.pdbx_strand_id
1 'polypeptide(L)'
;MKMTHRGCARIGVRAVVAGALLMSAVASAAAQNEGTTIRFKGGIGVIPVSAGVVDNGTATGATTAAPVASDVTRNIVRGVQPAGQIWVIDDLDAKVRANGRITVEGKGLILGGGNNAGRAAGQSVFATLICQATPPFTESSTNLAGVLLPTNGDFKIDDQLQPPPPAICASPMLLIRNAAVNPVTGNVWFAVGIFRPDND
;
A
#
# COMPACT_ATOMS: atom_id res chain seq x y z
N MET A 1 -36.96 -58.62 79.41
CA MET A 1 -38.18 -57.90 79.69
C MET A 1 -38.22 -56.65 78.74
N LYS A 2 -39.13 -56.61 77.77
CA LYS A 2 -39.74 -55.44 77.10
C LYS A 2 -38.75 -54.37 76.52
N MET A 3 -38.88 -53.78 75.41
CA MET A 3 -39.90 -53.64 74.37
C MET A 3 -39.26 -52.79 73.22
N THR A 4 -39.41 -53.26 72.03
CA THR A 4 -39.65 -52.61 70.76
C THR A 4 -39.86 -51.11 70.80
N HIS A 5 -39.20 -50.39 69.88
CA HIS A 5 -39.90 -49.47 69.04
C HIS A 5 -39.15 -49.27 67.71
N ARG A 6 -39.95 -49.41 66.65
CA ARG A 6 -39.60 -49.19 65.25
C ARG A 6 -39.58 -47.64 64.98
N GLY A 7 -38.63 -47.18 64.27
CA GLY A 7 -38.59 -45.81 63.78
C GLY A 7 -38.22 -45.79 62.32
N CYS A 8 -39.16 -45.32 61.50
CA CYS A 8 -39.15 -45.26 60.06
C CYS A 8 -37.93 -44.50 59.44
N ALA A 9 -37.32 -45.15 58.53
CA ALA A 9 -36.41 -44.49 57.58
C ALA A 9 -37.15 -43.49 56.65
N ARG A 10 -36.74 -42.27 56.70
CA ARG A 10 -37.11 -41.30 55.64
C ARG A 10 -35.96 -41.19 54.67
N ILE A 11 -36.16 -41.68 53.47
CA ILE A 11 -35.28 -41.55 52.34
C ILE A 11 -35.42 -40.11 51.82
N GLY A 12 -34.43 -39.28 52.08
CA GLY A 12 -34.31 -37.96 51.50
C GLY A 12 -33.68 -38.02 50.12
N VAL A 13 -34.50 -37.85 49.10
CA VAL A 13 -34.04 -37.70 47.72
C VAL A 13 -33.37 -36.33 47.62
N ARG A 14 -32.05 -36.30 47.50
CA ARG A 14 -31.32 -35.07 47.14
C ARG A 14 -31.36 -34.95 45.62
N ALA A 15 -32.16 -34.03 45.12
CA ALA A 15 -32.13 -33.60 43.74
C ALA A 15 -30.83 -32.85 43.49
N VAL A 16 -29.96 -33.44 42.69
CA VAL A 16 -28.75 -32.74 42.15
C VAL A 16 -29.23 -31.94 40.95
N VAL A 17 -29.32 -30.61 41.13
CA VAL A 17 -29.57 -29.66 40.02
C VAL A 17 -28.22 -29.50 39.34
N ALA A 18 -28.03 -30.18 38.21
CA ALA A 18 -26.92 -29.91 37.29
C ALA A 18 -27.20 -28.60 36.54
N GLY A 19 -26.59 -27.52 37.02
CA GLY A 19 -26.55 -26.24 36.31
C GLY A 19 -25.66 -26.35 35.08
N ALA A 20 -26.27 -26.49 33.91
CA ALA A 20 -25.55 -26.34 32.66
C ALA A 20 -25.22 -24.84 32.45
N LEU A 21 -23.95 -24.47 32.68
CA LEU A 21 -23.41 -23.18 32.27
C LEU A 21 -23.31 -23.21 30.73
N LEU A 22 -24.28 -22.61 30.07
CA LEU A 22 -24.19 -22.20 28.66
C LEU A 22 -23.15 -21.05 28.59
N MET A 23 -21.92 -21.37 28.28
CA MET A 23 -20.95 -20.38 27.82
C MET A 23 -21.38 -19.90 26.44
N SER A 24 -22.10 -18.78 26.39
CA SER A 24 -22.32 -18.03 25.16
C SER A 24 -20.99 -17.48 24.70
N ALA A 25 -20.36 -18.13 23.72
CA ALA A 25 -19.25 -17.57 22.97
C ALA A 25 -19.77 -16.35 22.22
N VAL A 26 -19.54 -15.16 22.75
CA VAL A 26 -19.73 -13.91 22.03
C VAL A 26 -18.64 -13.87 20.98
N ALA A 27 -18.93 -14.38 19.80
CA ALA A 27 -18.13 -14.09 18.62
C ALA A 27 -18.26 -12.58 18.39
N SER A 28 -17.28 -11.82 18.84
CA SER A 28 -17.12 -10.44 18.39
C SER A 28 -16.85 -10.46 16.90
N ALA A 29 -17.89 -10.41 16.11
CA ALA A 29 -17.78 -9.98 14.73
C ALA A 29 -17.21 -8.56 14.81
N ALA A 30 -15.91 -8.43 14.58
CA ALA A 30 -15.32 -7.13 14.29
C ALA A 30 -16.10 -6.61 13.09
N ALA A 31 -17.00 -5.66 13.33
CA ALA A 31 -17.67 -4.91 12.28
C ALA A 31 -16.53 -4.37 11.42
N GLN A 32 -16.40 -4.89 10.21
CA GLN A 32 -15.48 -4.36 9.23
C GLN A 32 -16.01 -2.96 8.96
N ASN A 33 -15.32 -1.98 9.53
CA ASN A 33 -15.62 -0.59 9.28
C ASN A 33 -15.42 -0.37 7.78
N GLU A 34 -16.49 -0.41 7.02
CA GLU A 34 -16.52 -0.09 5.59
C GLU A 34 -16.35 1.43 5.43
N GLY A 35 -15.35 1.98 6.12
CA GLY A 35 -14.95 3.36 5.99
C GLY A 35 -14.50 3.65 4.57
N THR A 36 -14.49 4.94 4.23
CA THR A 36 -14.10 5.52 2.94
C THR A 36 -13.02 4.72 2.23
N THR A 37 -13.32 4.25 1.02
CA THR A 37 -12.36 3.56 0.16
C THR A 37 -11.66 4.58 -0.71
N ILE A 38 -10.33 4.62 -0.68
CA ILE A 38 -9.54 5.45 -1.60
C ILE A 38 -9.32 4.65 -2.88
N ARG A 39 -9.63 5.24 -4.03
CA ARG A 39 -9.52 4.59 -5.32
C ARG A 39 -8.55 5.32 -6.24
N PHE A 40 -7.82 4.53 -7.02
CA PHE A 40 -6.96 5.01 -8.09
C PHE A 40 -7.31 4.27 -9.37
N LYS A 41 -7.41 5.02 -10.48
CA LYS A 41 -7.74 4.46 -11.80
C LYS A 41 -6.88 5.10 -12.87
N GLY A 42 -6.09 4.27 -13.53
CA GLY A 42 -5.01 4.68 -14.41
C GLY A 42 -3.71 4.97 -13.66
N GLY A 43 -2.62 4.96 -14.36
CA GLY A 43 -1.28 5.22 -13.84
C GLY A 43 -0.45 6.10 -14.75
N ILE A 44 0.53 6.76 -14.18
CA ILE A 44 1.52 7.55 -14.91
C ILE A 44 2.88 6.96 -14.59
N GLY A 45 3.59 6.50 -15.60
CA GLY A 45 4.95 6.01 -15.49
C GLY A 45 5.95 7.13 -15.24
N VAL A 46 7.13 6.80 -14.72
CA VAL A 46 8.12 7.79 -14.33
C VAL A 46 8.92 8.31 -15.54
N ILE A 47 9.01 9.63 -15.60
CA ILE A 47 10.08 10.32 -16.31
C ILE A 47 11.04 10.83 -15.24
N PRO A 48 12.34 10.47 -15.28
CA PRO A 48 13.30 10.78 -14.20
C PRO A 48 13.46 12.26 -13.87
N VAL A 49 13.15 13.14 -14.82
CA VAL A 49 13.26 14.59 -14.69
C VAL A 49 11.93 15.25 -14.94
N SER A 50 11.57 16.24 -14.13
CA SER A 50 10.28 16.93 -14.22
C SER A 50 10.32 18.19 -15.08
N ALA A 51 11.49 18.77 -15.29
CA ALA A 51 11.68 19.96 -16.10
C ALA A 51 12.93 19.79 -16.98
N GLY A 52 12.90 20.44 -18.10
CA GLY A 52 14.12 20.68 -18.86
C GLY A 52 15.11 21.50 -18.03
N VAL A 53 16.18 21.89 -18.64
CA VAL A 53 17.23 22.72 -18.02
C VAL A 53 16.59 23.80 -17.16
N VAL A 54 16.90 23.79 -15.87
CA VAL A 54 16.60 24.95 -15.04
C VAL A 54 17.46 26.06 -15.58
N ASP A 55 16.84 27.01 -16.23
CA ASP A 55 17.51 28.25 -16.60
C ASP A 55 17.84 28.99 -15.30
N ASN A 56 19.04 28.76 -14.80
CA ASN A 56 19.56 29.46 -13.62
C ASN A 56 19.90 30.93 -13.95
N GLY A 57 19.31 31.48 -15.00
CA GLY A 57 19.56 32.86 -15.42
C GLY A 57 20.92 33.07 -16.11
N THR A 58 21.66 32.02 -16.38
CA THR A 58 22.93 32.05 -17.10
C THR A 58 22.78 31.63 -18.56
N ALA A 59 21.55 31.57 -19.07
CA ALA A 59 21.30 31.39 -20.49
C ALA A 59 21.75 32.65 -21.28
N THR A 60 22.99 32.91 -21.25
CA THR A 60 23.64 33.68 -22.34
C THR A 60 23.57 32.76 -23.55
N GLY A 61 22.76 33.13 -24.51
CA GLY A 61 22.43 32.40 -25.69
C GLY A 61 23.55 31.55 -26.26
N ALA A 62 23.18 30.39 -26.77
CA ALA A 62 24.05 29.47 -27.50
C ALA A 62 25.21 28.90 -26.68
N THR A 63 24.95 28.28 -25.56
CA THR A 63 25.93 27.34 -25.05
C THR A 63 25.75 26.00 -25.72
N THR A 64 26.71 25.64 -26.52
CA THR A 64 26.92 24.29 -27.06
C THR A 64 27.30 23.29 -25.97
N ALA A 65 27.30 23.71 -24.71
CA ALA A 65 27.52 22.83 -23.58
C ALA A 65 26.24 22.04 -23.29
N ALA A 66 26.34 20.73 -23.36
CA ALA A 66 25.27 19.85 -22.89
C ALA A 66 24.93 20.21 -21.44
N PRO A 67 23.64 20.27 -21.05
CA PRO A 67 23.24 20.55 -19.69
C PRO A 67 23.94 19.56 -18.74
N VAL A 68 24.61 20.07 -17.73
CA VAL A 68 25.20 19.22 -16.70
C VAL A 68 24.09 18.63 -15.82
N ALA A 69 24.31 17.45 -15.28
CA ALA A 69 23.30 16.74 -14.48
C ALA A 69 22.76 17.57 -13.28
N SER A 70 23.52 18.54 -12.80
CA SER A 70 23.13 19.51 -11.78
C SER A 70 22.05 20.50 -12.23
N ASP A 71 21.88 20.70 -13.54
CA ASP A 71 20.94 21.65 -14.10
C ASP A 71 19.56 21.03 -14.37
N VAL A 72 19.40 19.75 -14.03
CA VAL A 72 18.17 19.01 -14.29
C VAL A 72 17.42 18.76 -12.97
N THR A 73 16.17 19.23 -12.91
CA THR A 73 15.32 18.98 -11.75
C THR A 73 14.81 17.53 -11.79
N ARG A 74 15.12 16.79 -10.75
CA ARG A 74 14.60 15.42 -10.59
C ARG A 74 13.12 15.43 -10.26
N ASN A 75 12.39 14.46 -10.80
CA ASN A 75 10.97 14.29 -10.57
C ASN A 75 10.70 13.61 -9.21
N ILE A 76 11.01 14.33 -8.13
CA ILE A 76 10.79 13.86 -6.76
C ILE A 76 9.32 14.03 -6.39
N VAL A 77 8.67 12.92 -6.01
CA VAL A 77 7.27 12.92 -5.61
C VAL A 77 7.19 12.66 -4.11
N ARG A 78 6.77 13.67 -3.34
CA ARG A 78 6.61 13.60 -1.88
C ARG A 78 7.82 13.01 -1.16
N GLY A 79 9.01 13.47 -1.53
CA GLY A 79 10.28 13.02 -0.98
C GLY A 79 10.83 11.74 -1.60
N VAL A 80 10.05 11.01 -2.39
CA VAL A 80 10.49 9.78 -3.04
C VAL A 80 11.17 10.08 -4.37
N GLN A 81 12.40 9.59 -4.53
CA GLN A 81 13.19 9.77 -5.75
C GLN A 81 12.60 8.98 -6.92
N PRO A 82 12.67 9.49 -8.14
CA PRO A 82 12.30 8.77 -9.34
C PRO A 82 13.34 7.69 -9.68
N ALA A 83 12.91 6.67 -10.42
CA ALA A 83 13.83 5.74 -11.07
C ALA A 83 14.79 6.49 -12.01
N GLY A 84 15.97 5.91 -12.24
CA GLY A 84 16.98 6.50 -13.14
C GLY A 84 16.68 6.36 -14.63
N GLN A 85 15.70 5.52 -14.99
CA GLN A 85 15.25 5.27 -16.36
C GLN A 85 13.76 5.56 -16.49
N ILE A 86 13.32 5.79 -17.72
CA ILE A 86 11.90 5.98 -18.04
C ILE A 86 11.17 4.64 -17.84
N TRP A 87 10.07 4.67 -17.11
CA TRP A 87 9.11 3.58 -17.01
C TRP A 87 7.77 4.03 -17.55
N VAL A 88 7.06 3.13 -18.19
CA VAL A 88 5.70 3.32 -18.66
C VAL A 88 4.78 2.30 -18.01
N ILE A 89 3.52 2.60 -17.96
CA ILE A 89 2.47 1.72 -17.45
C ILE A 89 1.23 1.89 -18.33
N ASP A 90 0.58 0.79 -18.69
CA ASP A 90 -0.60 0.81 -19.54
C ASP A 90 -1.87 1.08 -18.74
N ASP A 91 -2.02 0.40 -17.59
CA ASP A 91 -3.18 0.59 -16.70
C ASP A 91 -2.80 0.30 -15.24
N LEU A 92 -3.53 0.95 -14.33
CA LEU A 92 -3.43 0.73 -12.89
C LEU A 92 -4.82 0.90 -12.27
N ASP A 93 -5.25 -0.11 -11.52
CA ASP A 93 -6.43 -0.05 -10.65
C ASP A 93 -6.00 -0.34 -9.22
N ALA A 94 -6.37 0.53 -8.29
CA ALA A 94 -6.05 0.29 -6.89
C ALA A 94 -7.17 0.75 -5.96
N LYS A 95 -7.33 0.01 -4.87
CA LYS A 95 -8.30 0.28 -3.80
C LYS A 95 -7.62 0.15 -2.45
N VAL A 96 -7.75 1.19 -1.63
CA VAL A 96 -7.29 1.19 -0.24
C VAL A 96 -8.49 1.34 0.67
N ARG A 97 -8.70 0.38 1.56
CA ARG A 97 -9.78 0.40 2.55
C ARG A 97 -9.34 1.15 3.80
N ALA A 98 -10.30 1.64 4.57
CA ALA A 98 -10.04 2.36 5.83
C ALA A 98 -9.18 1.57 6.84
N ASN A 99 -9.25 0.23 6.81
CA ASN A 99 -8.42 -0.62 7.65
C ASN A 99 -6.97 -0.78 7.13
N GLY A 100 -6.60 -0.10 6.04
CA GLY A 100 -5.29 -0.16 5.42
C GLY A 100 -5.07 -1.35 4.47
N ARG A 101 -6.08 -2.22 4.27
CA ARG A 101 -5.96 -3.26 3.23
C ARG A 101 -5.93 -2.62 1.86
N ILE A 102 -4.97 -3.01 1.04
CA ILE A 102 -4.79 -2.49 -0.31
C ILE A 102 -4.79 -3.62 -1.34
N THR A 103 -5.46 -3.38 -2.45
CA THR A 103 -5.35 -4.19 -3.66
C THR A 103 -4.89 -3.30 -4.80
N VAL A 104 -3.88 -3.73 -5.55
CA VAL A 104 -3.38 -3.04 -6.74
C VAL A 104 -3.27 -4.05 -7.87
N GLU A 105 -3.79 -3.70 -9.03
CA GLU A 105 -3.58 -4.41 -10.30
C GLU A 105 -2.96 -3.42 -11.27
N GLY A 106 -1.76 -3.74 -11.76
CA GLY A 106 -1.06 -2.95 -12.77
C GLY A 106 -0.77 -3.79 -14.01
N LYS A 107 -0.77 -3.14 -15.15
CA LYS A 107 -0.46 -3.76 -16.45
C LYS A 107 0.59 -2.96 -17.19
N GLY A 108 1.51 -3.68 -17.82
CA GLY A 108 2.48 -3.07 -18.70
C GLY A 108 3.47 -2.14 -18.01
N LEU A 109 3.83 -2.39 -16.73
CA LEU A 109 4.88 -1.60 -16.06
C LEU A 109 6.25 -2.07 -16.54
N ILE A 110 6.78 -1.40 -17.56
CA ILE A 110 7.99 -1.76 -18.28
C ILE A 110 8.88 -0.55 -18.50
N LEU A 111 10.13 -0.80 -18.85
CA LEU A 111 11.06 0.24 -19.25
C LEU A 111 10.64 0.86 -20.59
N GLY A 112 10.52 2.18 -20.62
CA GLY A 112 10.19 2.97 -21.81
C GLY A 112 11.42 3.33 -22.68
N GLY A 113 12.62 2.91 -22.27
CA GLY A 113 13.86 3.23 -22.99
C GLY A 113 15.06 2.42 -22.55
N GLY A 114 16.19 2.58 -23.23
CA GLY A 114 17.44 1.86 -22.96
C GLY A 114 17.45 0.43 -23.54
N ASN A 115 18.48 -0.34 -23.19
CA ASN A 115 18.70 -1.69 -23.74
C ASN A 115 17.63 -2.72 -23.33
N ASN A 116 16.87 -2.43 -22.26
CA ASN A 116 15.81 -3.28 -21.76
C ASN A 116 14.40 -2.70 -22.04
N ALA A 117 14.27 -1.74 -22.96
CA ALA A 117 12.98 -1.18 -23.34
C ALA A 117 11.97 -2.29 -23.70
N GLY A 118 10.73 -2.11 -23.28
CA GLY A 118 9.66 -3.08 -23.48
C GLY A 118 9.66 -4.25 -22.50
N ARG A 119 10.48 -4.22 -21.44
CA ARG A 119 10.59 -5.32 -20.44
C ARG A 119 10.61 -4.75 -19.01
N ALA A 120 10.17 -5.55 -18.06
CA ALA A 120 10.24 -5.22 -16.62
C ALA A 120 11.63 -5.47 -15.99
N ALA A 121 12.58 -6.04 -16.72
CA ALA A 121 13.98 -6.25 -16.34
C ALA A 121 14.18 -6.98 -14.98
N GLY A 122 13.28 -7.89 -14.62
CA GLY A 122 13.37 -8.67 -13.37
C GLY A 122 13.23 -7.86 -12.09
N GLN A 123 12.60 -6.69 -12.16
CA GLN A 123 12.34 -5.87 -10.98
C GLN A 123 11.20 -6.44 -10.15
N SER A 124 11.20 -6.13 -8.84
CA SER A 124 10.07 -6.35 -7.94
C SER A 124 9.51 -5.01 -7.49
N VAL A 125 8.20 -4.95 -7.26
CA VAL A 125 7.53 -3.71 -6.86
C VAL A 125 6.65 -3.88 -5.64
N PHE A 126 6.53 -2.80 -4.88
CA PHE A 126 5.59 -2.66 -3.76
C PHE A 126 4.83 -1.34 -3.88
N ALA A 127 3.75 -1.20 -3.14
CA ALA A 127 2.92 -0.01 -3.14
C ALA A 127 3.16 0.84 -1.89
N THR A 128 3.17 2.18 -2.05
CA THR A 128 3.24 3.15 -0.95
C THR A 128 2.13 4.17 -1.12
N LEU A 129 1.31 4.35 -0.07
CA LEU A 129 0.34 5.43 0.03
C LEU A 129 0.90 6.56 0.89
N ILE A 130 0.78 7.80 0.42
CA ILE A 130 1.14 9.01 1.15
C ILE A 130 -0.08 9.94 1.14
N CYS A 131 -0.52 10.37 2.33
CA CYS A 131 -1.77 11.12 2.50
C CYS A 131 -1.59 12.64 2.64
N GLN A 132 -0.35 13.11 2.86
CA GLN A 132 -0.04 14.53 3.06
C GLN A 132 0.32 15.20 1.72
N ALA A 133 -0.13 16.44 1.52
CA ALA A 133 0.25 17.26 0.38
C ALA A 133 1.61 17.94 0.59
N THR A 134 1.96 18.22 1.85
CA THR A 134 3.19 18.89 2.27
C THR A 134 3.90 18.10 3.36
N PRO A 135 5.23 18.24 3.50
CA PRO A 135 5.98 17.56 4.57
C PRO A 135 5.51 17.98 5.98
N PRO A 136 5.69 17.12 6.99
CA PRO A 136 6.33 15.81 6.89
C PRO A 136 5.45 14.76 6.21
N PHE A 137 6.07 13.93 5.37
CA PHE A 137 5.37 12.84 4.69
C PHE A 137 5.42 11.55 5.52
N THR A 138 4.28 10.87 5.66
CA THR A 138 4.19 9.54 6.26
C THR A 138 3.92 8.52 5.16
N GLU A 139 4.83 7.59 5.00
CA GLU A 139 4.72 6.49 4.03
C GLU A 139 4.02 5.31 4.67
N SER A 140 2.89 4.89 4.12
CA SER A 140 2.21 3.63 4.43
C SER A 140 2.48 2.65 3.29
N SER A 141 3.29 1.63 3.53
CA SER A 141 3.77 0.73 2.47
C SER A 141 3.30 -0.70 2.66
N THR A 142 3.16 -1.43 1.57
CA THR A 142 3.00 -2.88 1.57
C THR A 142 4.34 -3.55 1.90
N ASN A 143 4.39 -4.88 1.93
CA ASN A 143 5.64 -5.61 2.17
C ASN A 143 6.73 -5.12 1.20
N LEU A 144 7.84 -4.64 1.74
CA LEU A 144 8.94 -4.05 0.98
C LEU A 144 9.69 -5.04 0.08
N ALA A 145 9.55 -6.36 0.31
CA ALA A 145 10.06 -7.36 -0.61
C ALA A 145 9.35 -7.32 -1.97
N GLY A 146 8.12 -6.80 -1.98
CA GLY A 146 7.33 -6.59 -3.17
C GLY A 146 6.91 -7.86 -3.90
N VAL A 147 6.37 -7.66 -5.09
CA VAL A 147 6.01 -8.72 -6.04
C VAL A 147 6.89 -8.62 -7.28
N LEU A 148 7.35 -9.77 -7.79
CA LEU A 148 8.18 -9.82 -8.99
C LEU A 148 7.33 -9.40 -10.20
N LEU A 149 7.88 -8.52 -11.04
CA LEU A 149 7.32 -8.17 -12.34
C LEU A 149 7.67 -9.24 -13.37
N PRO A 150 6.69 -9.90 -14.00
CA PRO A 150 6.92 -10.67 -15.21
C PRO A 150 7.47 -9.77 -16.33
N THR A 151 7.97 -10.37 -17.40
CA THR A 151 8.60 -9.63 -18.52
C THR A 151 7.65 -8.58 -19.12
N ASN A 152 6.35 -8.87 -19.18
CA ASN A 152 5.31 -7.94 -19.67
C ASN A 152 4.93 -6.82 -18.70
N GLY A 153 5.43 -6.84 -17.45
CA GLY A 153 5.19 -5.82 -16.46
C GLY A 153 3.83 -5.85 -15.77
N ASP A 154 3.05 -6.93 -15.91
CA ASP A 154 1.78 -7.08 -15.20
C ASP A 154 2.04 -7.48 -13.75
N PHE A 155 1.27 -6.93 -12.80
CA PHE A 155 1.45 -7.29 -11.39
C PHE A 155 0.16 -7.15 -10.60
N LYS A 156 0.13 -7.87 -9.48
CA LYS A 156 -0.95 -7.78 -8.50
C LYS A 156 -0.36 -7.73 -7.09
N ILE A 157 -0.80 -6.76 -6.31
CA ILE A 157 -0.50 -6.64 -4.88
C ILE A 157 -1.83 -6.75 -4.12
N ASP A 158 -1.90 -7.64 -3.14
CA ASP A 158 -3.00 -7.76 -2.20
C ASP A 158 -2.40 -7.89 -0.81
N ASP A 159 -2.37 -6.80 -0.04
CA ASP A 159 -1.57 -6.71 1.17
C ASP A 159 -2.17 -5.70 2.17
N GLN A 160 -1.47 -5.49 3.27
CA GLN A 160 -1.79 -4.56 4.34
C GLN A 160 -0.73 -3.45 4.40
N LEU A 161 -1.17 -2.19 4.32
CA LEU A 161 -0.30 -1.04 4.48
C LEU A 161 0.24 -0.94 5.91
N GLN A 162 1.54 -0.70 6.04
CA GLN A 162 2.23 -0.47 7.30
C GLN A 162 3.10 0.80 7.22
N PRO A 163 3.03 1.70 8.21
CA PRO A 163 1.97 1.78 9.23
C PRO A 163 0.58 1.96 8.60
N PRO A 164 -0.52 1.69 9.32
CA PRO A 164 -1.86 1.96 8.80
C PRO A 164 -1.99 3.41 8.34
N PRO A 165 -2.69 3.69 7.22
CA PRO A 165 -2.90 5.06 6.79
C PRO A 165 -3.77 5.82 7.79
N PRO A 166 -3.69 7.17 7.84
CA PRO A 166 -4.54 7.97 8.70
C PRO A 166 -6.02 7.81 8.31
N ALA A 167 -6.93 7.97 9.28
CA ALA A 167 -8.37 7.85 9.07
C ALA A 167 -8.90 8.82 7.99
N ILE A 168 -8.25 9.98 7.85
CA ILE A 168 -8.52 10.96 6.79
C ILE A 168 -7.27 11.10 5.95
N CYS A 169 -7.36 10.68 4.69
CA CYS A 169 -6.32 10.84 3.70
C CYS A 169 -6.68 12.01 2.77
N ALA A 170 -6.31 13.22 3.17
CA ALA A 170 -6.77 14.45 2.52
C ALA A 170 -6.21 14.64 1.10
N SER A 171 -5.04 14.09 0.82
CA SER A 171 -4.38 14.20 -0.48
C SER A 171 -3.70 12.88 -0.83
N PRO A 172 -4.49 11.85 -1.19
CA PRO A 172 -3.95 10.52 -1.43
C PRO A 172 -3.05 10.49 -2.67
N MET A 173 -1.86 9.91 -2.50
CA MET A 173 -0.90 9.63 -3.57
C MET A 173 -0.44 8.18 -3.44
N LEU A 174 -0.64 7.40 -4.48
CA LEU A 174 -0.18 6.02 -4.56
C LEU A 174 1.05 5.94 -5.45
N LEU A 175 2.14 5.42 -4.93
CA LEU A 175 3.37 5.17 -5.65
C LEU A 175 3.60 3.66 -5.79
N ILE A 176 3.98 3.22 -6.98
CA ILE A 176 4.53 1.89 -7.23
C ILE A 176 6.04 2.02 -7.24
N ARG A 177 6.70 1.35 -6.30
CA ARG A 177 8.11 1.56 -6.01
C ARG A 177 8.93 0.29 -6.24
N ASN A 178 10.19 0.46 -6.59
CA ASN A 178 11.14 -0.64 -6.69
C ASN A 178 11.45 -1.25 -5.31
N ALA A 179 11.34 -2.56 -5.18
CA ALA A 179 11.74 -3.28 -3.97
C ALA A 179 13.26 -3.31 -3.76
N ALA A 180 14.05 -3.20 -4.84
CA ALA A 180 15.50 -3.09 -4.73
C ALA A 180 15.89 -1.74 -4.13
N VAL A 181 16.59 -1.77 -3.00
CA VAL A 181 17.06 -0.56 -2.32
C VAL A 181 18.35 -0.07 -2.98
N ASN A 182 18.31 1.14 -3.50
CA ASN A 182 19.53 1.84 -3.89
C ASN A 182 20.13 2.53 -2.67
N PRO A 183 21.41 2.36 -2.33
CA PRO A 183 22.03 2.94 -1.13
C PRO A 183 22.01 4.47 -1.10
N VAL A 184 21.89 5.13 -2.26
CA VAL A 184 21.87 6.59 -2.37
C VAL A 184 20.45 7.15 -2.43
N THR A 185 19.56 6.51 -3.19
CA THR A 185 18.23 7.04 -3.50
C THR A 185 17.09 6.31 -2.78
N GLY A 186 17.38 5.24 -2.05
CA GLY A 186 16.38 4.38 -1.43
C GLY A 186 15.53 3.62 -2.47
N ASN A 187 14.30 3.30 -2.10
CA ASN A 187 13.33 2.69 -3.00
C ASN A 187 12.71 3.75 -3.90
N VAL A 188 13.12 3.79 -5.16
CA VAL A 188 12.65 4.77 -6.15
C VAL A 188 11.25 4.43 -6.65
N TRP A 189 10.51 5.42 -7.16
CA TRP A 189 9.19 5.16 -7.74
C TRP A 189 9.27 4.92 -9.26
N PHE A 190 8.40 4.01 -9.76
CA PHE A 190 8.25 3.64 -11.17
C PHE A 190 6.96 4.17 -11.78
N ALA A 191 5.88 4.20 -11.00
CA ALA A 191 4.60 4.74 -11.44
C ALA A 191 3.84 5.38 -10.27
N VAL A 192 2.92 6.30 -10.62
CA VAL A 192 1.98 6.93 -9.69
C VAL A 192 0.55 6.65 -10.13
N GLY A 193 -0.32 6.29 -9.18
CA GLY A 193 -1.75 6.09 -9.44
C GLY A 193 -2.51 7.40 -9.54
N ILE A 194 -3.45 7.47 -10.48
CA ILE A 194 -4.34 8.63 -10.65
C ILE A 194 -5.50 8.48 -9.67
N PHE A 195 -5.58 9.39 -8.69
CA PHE A 195 -6.64 9.40 -7.69
C PHE A 195 -8.01 9.62 -8.33
N ARG A 196 -8.99 8.83 -7.90
CA ARG A 196 -10.41 8.99 -8.25
C ARG A 196 -11.20 9.29 -6.99
N PRO A 197 -11.68 10.53 -6.81
CA PRO A 197 -12.63 10.81 -5.74
C PRO A 197 -13.92 10.03 -6.00
N ASP A 198 -14.51 9.47 -4.95
CA ASP A 198 -15.85 8.88 -5.01
C ASP A 198 -16.85 10.03 -5.21
N ASN A 199 -17.18 10.31 -6.45
CA ASN A 199 -18.26 11.20 -6.89
C ASN A 199 -19.33 10.35 -7.56
N ASP A 200 -20.00 9.50 -6.79
CA ASP A 200 -21.21 8.81 -7.20
C ASP A 200 -22.32 9.06 -6.18
#